data_e805fb0846a2a7dd38838d88f9de8bbc
#
_entry.id   e805fb0846a2a7dd38838d88f9de8bbc
#
_cell.length_a   1.000
_cell.length_b   1.000
_cell.length_c   1.000
_cell.angle_alpha   90.00
_cell.angle_beta   90.00
_cell.angle_gamma   90.00
#
_symmetry.space_group_name_H-M   'P 1'
#
loop_
_entity.id
_entity.type
_entity.pdbx_description
1 polymer ?
#
loop_
_entity_poly.entity_id
_entity_poly.type
_entity_poly.pdbx_seq_one_letter_code
_entity_poly.pdbx_strand_id
1 'polypeptide(L)'
;MEITTNCQVVTNRVSFRRFKKNYLQIMNQLKPLIFSLLLIIAVFSGFKMHKSEQVLQQYKTDMIELSNVSYGILNVDVWENLLADIIVIKLEDFESDAGDNEEMKKNISALLKTLIDDYEKTVEKKNAGGLFASVKKSLYASAFDGIREDIPALTEKVLTFLDVKNNKDGIKEYIVLLLKKYTSGTFERTDYSKINTIVEHYEGKNSDETVAILQQKIEDENAANQIYKTLLFIVFLGFIALFFFVKIITKADYFLGILFSFLLLFLGISLPMIEIDARISEISFSILNEAIEFKNQVLFYKSKSIYEVVTLMMQQKTFSLIAVGTLIFLFSVLFPITKLISSILYITNKKLKESKIVQFLIFKTGKWSMADVFVIAIMMAFIGFEGIVNDQLSQLKTISASVDILTTNNSSVLFGFYAFTAFVIVSIAISHRIHKERS
;
A
#
# COMPACT_ATOMS: atom_id res chain seq x y z
N MET A 1 -44.79 27.87 63.06
CA MET A 1 -44.80 27.43 61.65
C MET A 1 -43.39 27.36 61.02
N GLU A 2 -42.36 27.96 61.63
CA GLU A 2 -40.95 27.96 61.08
C GLU A 2 -40.09 26.74 61.43
N ILE A 3 -40.43 25.95 62.45
CA ILE A 3 -39.64 24.80 62.88
C ILE A 3 -39.80 23.57 61.96
N THR A 4 -40.99 23.42 61.37
CA THR A 4 -41.30 22.29 60.46
C THR A 4 -40.67 22.44 59.09
N THR A 5 -40.47 23.65 58.57
CA THR A 5 -39.86 23.93 57.27
C THR A 5 -38.31 23.68 57.31
N ASN A 6 -37.69 23.97 58.42
CA ASN A 6 -36.22 23.71 58.55
C ASN A 6 -35.89 22.22 58.65
N CYS A 7 -36.74 21.38 59.22
CA CYS A 7 -36.52 19.93 59.32
C CYS A 7 -36.64 19.23 57.97
N GLN A 8 -37.60 19.67 57.10
CA GLN A 8 -37.73 19.09 55.73
C GLN A 8 -36.58 19.49 54.81
N VAL A 9 -36.03 20.69 54.92
CA VAL A 9 -34.89 21.13 54.12
C VAL A 9 -33.62 20.40 54.56
N VAL A 10 -33.42 20.10 55.84
CA VAL A 10 -32.26 19.35 56.35
C VAL A 10 -32.35 17.88 55.98
N THR A 11 -33.54 17.24 56.07
CA THR A 11 -33.76 15.84 55.62
C THR A 11 -33.56 15.67 54.13
N ASN A 12 -34.02 16.60 53.32
CA ASN A 12 -33.80 16.58 51.88
C ASN A 12 -32.30 16.75 51.49
N ARG A 13 -31.58 17.62 52.20
CA ARG A 13 -30.10 17.76 52.01
C ARG A 13 -29.33 16.52 52.42
N VAL A 14 -29.72 15.83 53.47
CA VAL A 14 -29.09 14.60 53.95
C VAL A 14 -29.39 13.43 52.98
N SER A 15 -30.63 13.29 52.53
CA SER A 15 -31.00 12.25 51.55
C SER A 15 -30.34 12.47 50.21
N PHE A 16 -30.24 13.71 49.73
CA PHE A 16 -29.53 14.06 48.48
C PHE A 16 -28.03 13.82 48.60
N ARG A 17 -27.40 14.11 49.74
CA ARG A 17 -25.97 13.77 50.01
C ARG A 17 -25.73 12.26 50.04
N ARG A 18 -26.65 11.49 50.61
CA ARG A 18 -26.56 10.02 50.68
C ARG A 18 -26.77 9.41 49.31
N PHE A 19 -27.72 9.88 48.54
CA PHE A 19 -27.94 9.48 47.15
C PHE A 19 -26.72 9.78 46.26
N LYS A 20 -26.17 10.98 46.38
CA LYS A 20 -24.96 11.39 45.67
C LYS A 20 -23.73 10.55 46.07
N LYS A 21 -23.58 10.16 47.36
CA LYS A 21 -22.53 9.31 47.86
C LYS A 21 -22.65 7.87 47.32
N ASN A 22 -23.84 7.31 47.33
CA ASN A 22 -24.13 5.97 46.79
C ASN A 22 -23.92 5.94 45.25
N TYR A 23 -24.43 6.95 44.54
CA TYR A 23 -24.21 7.09 43.09
C TYR A 23 -22.71 7.18 42.77
N LEU A 24 -21.94 7.97 43.48
CA LEU A 24 -20.48 8.06 43.30
C LEU A 24 -19.77 6.73 43.61
N GLN A 25 -20.22 6.00 44.61
CA GLN A 25 -19.65 4.71 44.99
C GLN A 25 -19.93 3.63 43.91
N ILE A 26 -21.16 3.56 43.41
CA ILE A 26 -21.54 2.67 42.30
C ILE A 26 -20.76 3.03 41.03
N MET A 27 -20.70 4.31 40.68
CA MET A 27 -19.92 4.80 39.54
C MET A 27 -18.42 4.43 39.66
N ASN A 28 -17.83 4.53 40.85
CA ASN A 28 -16.42 4.18 41.06
C ASN A 28 -16.13 2.68 40.91
N GLN A 29 -17.11 1.82 41.16
CA GLN A 29 -16.98 0.37 40.94
C GLN A 29 -17.25 -0.03 39.48
N LEU A 30 -18.19 0.63 38.79
CA LEU A 30 -18.54 0.34 37.39
C LEU A 30 -17.45 0.80 36.40
N LYS A 31 -16.76 1.91 36.67
CA LYS A 31 -15.73 2.46 35.77
C LYS A 31 -14.63 1.48 35.40
N PRO A 32 -13.92 0.84 36.35
CA PRO A 32 -12.84 -0.07 36.00
C PRO A 32 -13.36 -1.29 35.23
N LEU A 33 -14.61 -1.70 35.45
CA LEU A 33 -15.25 -2.75 34.67
C LEU A 33 -15.46 -2.32 33.21
N ILE A 34 -15.99 -1.09 33.00
CA ILE A 34 -16.16 -0.54 31.65
C ILE A 34 -14.83 -0.39 30.94
N PHE A 35 -13.81 0.17 31.63
CA PHE A 35 -12.46 0.27 31.06
C PHE A 35 -11.86 -1.08 30.73
N SER A 36 -12.04 -2.10 31.59
CA SER A 36 -11.57 -3.46 31.31
C SER A 36 -12.29 -4.08 30.13
N LEU A 37 -13.60 -3.90 30.02
CA LEU A 37 -14.38 -4.39 28.86
C LEU A 37 -13.92 -3.72 27.55
N LEU A 38 -13.75 -2.40 27.57
CA LEU A 38 -13.23 -1.66 26.41
C LEU A 38 -11.84 -2.13 26.02
N LEU A 39 -10.97 -2.38 26.99
CA LEU A 39 -9.61 -2.89 26.76
C LEU A 39 -9.65 -4.30 26.12
N ILE A 40 -10.50 -5.19 26.62
CA ILE A 40 -10.66 -6.55 26.05
C ILE A 40 -11.10 -6.46 24.59
N ILE A 41 -12.11 -5.62 24.30
CA ILE A 41 -12.58 -5.40 22.92
C ILE A 41 -11.46 -4.83 22.06
N ALA A 42 -10.68 -3.88 22.57
CA ALA A 42 -9.56 -3.29 21.86
C ALA A 42 -8.46 -4.30 21.54
N VAL A 43 -8.09 -5.15 22.53
CA VAL A 43 -7.07 -6.19 22.34
C VAL A 43 -7.53 -7.22 21.29
N PHE A 44 -8.78 -7.68 21.40
CA PHE A 44 -9.35 -8.62 20.43
C PHE A 44 -9.38 -8.03 19.02
N SER A 45 -9.93 -6.83 18.87
CA SER A 45 -10.02 -6.15 17.58
C SER A 45 -8.65 -5.83 17.01
N GLY A 46 -7.71 -5.36 17.85
CA GLY A 46 -6.34 -5.07 17.43
C GLY A 46 -5.57 -6.30 16.97
N PHE A 47 -5.72 -7.44 17.65
CA PHE A 47 -5.10 -8.70 17.26
C PHE A 47 -5.66 -9.22 15.92
N LYS A 48 -6.99 -9.22 15.78
CA LYS A 48 -7.65 -9.63 14.53
C LYS A 48 -7.22 -8.74 13.36
N MET A 49 -7.21 -7.44 13.58
CA MET A 49 -6.79 -6.48 12.58
C MET A 49 -5.32 -6.64 12.20
N HIS A 50 -4.43 -6.86 13.17
CA HIS A 50 -3.01 -7.07 12.88
C HIS A 50 -2.79 -8.29 11.98
N LYS A 51 -3.49 -9.40 12.27
CA LYS A 51 -3.43 -10.62 11.46
C LYS A 51 -4.01 -10.39 10.06
N SER A 52 -5.16 -9.74 9.96
CA SER A 52 -5.81 -9.40 8.70
C SER A 52 -4.93 -8.51 7.82
N GLU A 53 -4.28 -7.51 8.40
CA GLU A 53 -3.39 -6.60 7.67
C GLU A 53 -2.16 -7.33 7.09
N GLN A 54 -1.60 -8.32 7.80
CA GLN A 54 -0.52 -9.15 7.28
C GLN A 54 -0.98 -9.96 6.05
N VAL A 55 -2.17 -10.53 6.11
CA VAL A 55 -2.77 -11.28 4.99
C VAL A 55 -3.03 -10.36 3.80
N LEU A 56 -3.60 -9.17 4.05
CA LEU A 56 -3.82 -8.16 3.01
C LEU A 56 -2.52 -7.73 2.31
N GLN A 57 -1.45 -7.52 3.07
CA GLN A 57 -0.14 -7.18 2.52
C GLN A 57 0.38 -8.28 1.60
N GLN A 58 0.20 -9.54 1.98
CA GLN A 58 0.57 -10.69 1.15
C GLN A 58 -0.25 -10.71 -0.13
N TYR A 59 -1.59 -10.64 -0.06
CA TYR A 59 -2.46 -10.64 -1.25
C TYR A 59 -2.14 -9.51 -2.21
N LYS A 60 -1.90 -8.30 -1.69
CA LYS A 60 -1.50 -7.16 -2.51
C LYS A 60 -0.14 -7.36 -3.17
N THR A 61 0.83 -7.92 -2.46
CA THR A 61 2.17 -8.19 -3.00
C THR A 61 2.11 -9.23 -4.11
N ASP A 62 1.36 -10.33 -3.89
CA ASP A 62 1.20 -11.40 -4.87
C ASP A 62 0.44 -10.90 -6.12
N MET A 63 -0.60 -10.09 -5.93
CA MET A 63 -1.33 -9.46 -7.05
C MET A 63 -0.44 -8.52 -7.87
N ILE A 64 0.46 -7.77 -7.22
CA ILE A 64 1.39 -6.88 -7.91
C ILE A 64 2.41 -7.67 -8.71
N GLU A 65 2.95 -8.76 -8.15
CA GLU A 65 3.88 -9.64 -8.87
C GLU A 65 3.24 -10.21 -10.13
N LEU A 66 2.00 -10.71 -10.03
CA LEU A 66 1.24 -11.17 -11.20
C LEU A 66 1.02 -10.06 -12.22
N SER A 67 0.65 -8.85 -11.78
CA SER A 67 0.35 -7.73 -12.67
C SER A 67 1.59 -7.22 -13.39
N ASN A 68 2.72 -7.10 -12.71
CA ASN A 68 3.96 -6.57 -13.29
C ASN A 68 4.56 -7.51 -14.33
N VAL A 69 4.46 -8.81 -14.13
CA VAL A 69 5.10 -9.79 -15.01
C VAL A 69 4.16 -10.22 -16.13
N SER A 70 2.88 -10.48 -15.82
CA SER A 70 1.92 -10.99 -16.83
C SER A 70 1.43 -9.91 -17.79
N TYR A 71 1.34 -8.65 -17.34
CA TYR A 71 0.78 -7.55 -18.13
C TYR A 71 1.74 -6.38 -18.30
N GLY A 72 2.99 -6.54 -17.85
CA GLY A 72 3.95 -5.45 -17.83
C GLY A 72 4.36 -4.98 -19.21
N ILE A 73 4.25 -3.69 -19.47
CA ILE A 73 4.78 -3.04 -20.68
C ILE A 73 6.28 -3.30 -20.89
N LEU A 74 6.98 -3.74 -19.83
CA LEU A 74 8.38 -4.11 -19.85
C LEU A 74 8.60 -5.60 -20.12
N ASN A 75 7.55 -6.40 -20.19
CA ASN A 75 7.63 -7.84 -20.44
C ASN A 75 7.78 -8.12 -21.93
N VAL A 76 8.95 -8.60 -22.34
CA VAL A 76 9.28 -8.89 -23.74
C VAL A 76 8.40 -10.00 -24.31
N ASP A 77 8.06 -11.02 -23.53
CA ASP A 77 7.21 -12.13 -23.99
C ASP A 77 5.79 -11.64 -24.33
N VAL A 78 5.27 -10.63 -23.60
CA VAL A 78 3.98 -10.00 -23.92
C VAL A 78 4.04 -9.26 -25.25
N TRP A 79 5.11 -8.49 -25.48
CA TRP A 79 5.31 -7.79 -26.74
C TRP A 79 5.45 -8.73 -27.93
N GLU A 80 6.23 -9.82 -27.79
CA GLU A 80 6.41 -10.84 -28.83
C GLU A 80 5.06 -11.41 -29.26
N ASN A 81 4.18 -11.73 -28.31
CA ASN A 81 2.85 -12.25 -28.60
C ASN A 81 1.93 -11.21 -29.24
N LEU A 82 1.87 -9.98 -28.72
CA LEU A 82 1.05 -8.91 -29.28
C LEU A 82 1.45 -8.54 -30.71
N LEU A 83 2.75 -8.42 -30.95
CA LEU A 83 3.26 -8.16 -32.30
C LEU A 83 2.94 -9.31 -33.27
N ALA A 84 3.07 -10.56 -32.82
CA ALA A 84 2.71 -11.71 -33.63
C ALA A 84 1.20 -11.71 -33.99
N ASP A 85 0.34 -11.39 -33.01
CA ASP A 85 -1.12 -11.27 -33.25
C ASP A 85 -1.44 -10.19 -34.30
N ILE A 86 -0.84 -9.01 -34.20
CA ILE A 86 -1.03 -7.92 -35.16
C ILE A 86 -0.59 -8.34 -36.58
N ILE A 87 0.56 -9.00 -36.65
CA ILE A 87 1.06 -9.48 -37.95
C ILE A 87 0.09 -10.50 -38.54
N VAL A 88 -0.42 -11.44 -37.77
CA VAL A 88 -1.39 -12.45 -38.22
C VAL A 88 -2.67 -11.78 -38.71
N ILE A 89 -3.23 -10.82 -37.95
CA ILE A 89 -4.42 -10.07 -38.35
C ILE A 89 -4.20 -9.35 -39.69
N LYS A 90 -3.06 -8.68 -39.88
CA LYS A 90 -2.75 -7.97 -41.12
C LYS A 90 -2.49 -8.90 -42.29
N LEU A 91 -1.98 -10.08 -42.04
CA LEU A 91 -1.83 -11.10 -43.10
C LEU A 91 -3.18 -11.62 -43.60
N GLU A 92 -4.17 -11.74 -42.72
CA GLU A 92 -5.54 -12.13 -43.09
C GLU A 92 -6.24 -11.09 -43.98
N ASP A 93 -6.02 -9.80 -43.72
CA ASP A 93 -6.54 -8.72 -44.54
C ASP A 93 -6.02 -8.83 -45.99
N PHE A 94 -4.77 -9.30 -46.17
CA PHE A 94 -4.16 -9.49 -47.50
C PHE A 94 -4.61 -10.78 -48.20
N GLU A 95 -4.92 -11.84 -47.45
CA GLU A 95 -5.37 -13.13 -48.02
C GLU A 95 -6.70 -12.98 -48.77
N SER A 96 -7.57 -12.04 -48.35
CA SER A 96 -8.86 -11.80 -48.97
C SER A 96 -8.77 -11.09 -50.34
N ASP A 97 -7.66 -10.40 -50.64
CA ASP A 97 -7.53 -9.52 -51.83
C ASP A 97 -6.54 -10.02 -52.90
N ALA A 98 -5.74 -11.06 -52.61
CA ALA A 98 -4.63 -11.44 -53.48
C ALA A 98 -4.98 -12.60 -54.44
N GLY A 99 -4.85 -12.32 -55.73
CA GLY A 99 -5.06 -13.31 -56.81
C GLY A 99 -3.81 -14.04 -57.31
N ASP A 100 -2.58 -13.64 -56.88
CA ASP A 100 -1.32 -14.22 -57.35
C ASP A 100 -0.26 -14.27 -56.23
N ASN A 101 0.48 -15.39 -56.13
CA ASN A 101 1.50 -15.63 -55.13
C ASN A 101 2.65 -14.59 -55.13
N GLU A 102 3.01 -14.04 -56.28
CA GLU A 102 4.06 -13.00 -56.38
C GLU A 102 3.58 -11.65 -55.83
N GLU A 103 2.32 -11.31 -56.05
CA GLU A 103 1.71 -10.10 -55.50
C GLU A 103 1.57 -10.21 -53.96
N MET A 104 1.14 -11.38 -53.48
CA MET A 104 1.06 -11.69 -52.04
C MET A 104 2.45 -11.60 -51.36
N LYS A 105 3.48 -12.15 -52.00
CA LYS A 105 4.88 -12.04 -51.53
C LYS A 105 5.34 -10.59 -51.37
N LYS A 106 5.03 -9.76 -52.37
CA LYS A 106 5.35 -8.34 -52.37
C LYS A 106 4.59 -7.60 -51.26
N ASN A 107 3.33 -7.90 -51.06
CA ASN A 107 2.49 -7.27 -50.05
C ASN A 107 2.92 -7.64 -48.63
N ILE A 108 3.22 -8.92 -48.37
CA ILE A 108 3.75 -9.37 -47.05
C ILE A 108 5.10 -8.71 -46.76
N SER A 109 6.00 -8.68 -47.76
CA SER A 109 7.30 -8.01 -47.58
C SER A 109 7.16 -6.50 -47.32
N ALA A 110 6.22 -5.83 -48.01
CA ALA A 110 5.91 -4.42 -47.80
C ALA A 110 5.29 -4.18 -46.42
N LEU A 111 4.37 -5.04 -45.96
CA LEU A 111 3.76 -5.00 -44.64
C LEU A 111 4.83 -5.09 -43.54
N LEU A 112 5.68 -6.09 -43.62
CA LEU A 112 6.76 -6.30 -42.64
C LEU A 112 7.73 -5.11 -42.59
N LYS A 113 8.07 -4.51 -43.74
CA LYS A 113 8.87 -3.28 -43.80
C LYS A 113 8.15 -2.11 -43.18
N THR A 114 6.89 -1.89 -43.53
CA THR A 114 6.08 -0.79 -42.99
C THR A 114 5.95 -0.91 -41.48
N LEU A 115 5.78 -2.11 -40.95
CA LEU A 115 5.71 -2.40 -39.51
C LEU A 115 6.99 -1.97 -38.82
N ILE A 116 8.15 -2.31 -39.37
CA ILE A 116 9.46 -1.91 -38.81
C ILE A 116 9.64 -0.40 -38.92
N ASP A 117 9.29 0.20 -40.05
CA ASP A 117 9.48 1.65 -40.27
C ASP A 117 8.51 2.51 -39.42
N ASP A 118 7.25 2.11 -39.27
CA ASP A 118 6.28 2.81 -38.42
C ASP A 118 6.67 2.70 -36.96
N TYR A 119 7.21 1.56 -36.57
CA TYR A 119 7.74 1.37 -35.26
C TYR A 119 8.95 2.28 -34.99
N GLU A 120 9.94 2.33 -35.89
CA GLU A 120 11.09 3.24 -35.78
C GLU A 120 10.66 4.70 -35.71
N LYS A 121 9.75 5.14 -36.58
CA LYS A 121 9.21 6.50 -36.56
C LYS A 121 8.52 6.81 -35.22
N THR A 122 7.84 5.83 -34.62
CA THR A 122 7.19 5.98 -33.31
C THR A 122 8.23 6.09 -32.19
N VAL A 123 9.37 5.41 -32.33
CA VAL A 123 10.50 5.46 -31.39
C VAL A 123 11.33 6.74 -31.56
N GLU A 124 11.65 7.15 -32.80
CA GLU A 124 12.48 8.33 -33.10
C GLU A 124 11.80 9.66 -32.80
N LYS A 125 10.50 9.79 -33.08
CA LYS A 125 9.74 11.01 -32.78
C LYS A 125 9.68 11.40 -31.31
N LYS A 126 10.14 10.53 -30.41
CA LYS A 126 10.03 10.69 -28.95
C LYS A 126 11.37 10.74 -28.23
N ASN A 127 12.34 11.52 -28.72
CA ASN A 127 13.57 11.86 -27.99
C ASN A 127 13.34 12.78 -26.78
N ALA A 128 12.24 12.62 -26.05
CA ALA A 128 12.01 13.32 -24.80
C ALA A 128 12.46 12.42 -23.63
N GLY A 129 13.38 12.91 -22.83
CA GLY A 129 13.92 12.21 -21.66
C GLY A 129 12.80 11.83 -20.68
N GLY A 130 12.73 10.59 -20.31
CA GLY A 130 11.78 10.02 -19.36
C GLY A 130 12.07 8.55 -19.12
N LEU A 131 11.37 7.97 -18.15
CA LEU A 131 11.50 6.56 -17.74
C LEU A 131 11.44 5.58 -18.92
N PHE A 132 10.69 5.94 -19.98
CA PHE A 132 10.56 5.16 -21.20
C PHE A 132 11.68 5.37 -22.24
N ALA A 133 12.51 6.38 -22.12
CA ALA A 133 13.58 6.64 -23.09
C ALA A 133 14.70 5.59 -23.02
N SER A 134 15.05 5.12 -21.83
CA SER A 134 16.04 4.06 -21.62
C SER A 134 15.53 2.69 -22.07
N VAL A 135 14.24 2.41 -21.82
CA VAL A 135 13.57 1.19 -22.26
C VAL A 135 13.45 1.16 -23.79
N LYS A 136 13.14 2.30 -24.43
CA LYS A 136 13.06 2.43 -25.87
C LYS A 136 14.36 2.15 -26.60
N LYS A 137 15.47 2.72 -26.12
CA LYS A 137 16.75 2.69 -26.85
C LYS A 137 17.39 1.30 -26.88
N SER A 138 17.17 0.48 -25.86
CA SER A 138 17.77 -0.87 -25.82
C SER A 138 16.84 -1.94 -26.38
N LEU A 139 15.50 -1.84 -26.16
CA LEU A 139 14.55 -2.85 -26.61
C LEU A 139 14.47 -3.01 -28.12
N TYR A 140 14.68 -1.96 -28.85
CA TYR A 140 14.14 -1.91 -30.16
C TYR A 140 15.17 -1.82 -31.31
N ALA A 141 16.28 -1.15 -31.10
CA ALA A 141 17.23 -0.95 -32.19
C ALA A 141 17.84 -2.27 -32.71
N SER A 142 18.31 -3.14 -31.79
CA SER A 142 19.00 -4.37 -32.20
C SER A 142 18.06 -5.49 -32.66
N ALA A 143 16.83 -5.55 -32.14
CA ALA A 143 15.87 -6.58 -32.52
C ALA A 143 15.33 -6.37 -33.95
N PHE A 144 15.01 -5.11 -34.29
CA PHE A 144 14.42 -4.82 -35.59
C PHE A 144 15.42 -4.75 -36.74
N ASP A 145 16.67 -4.40 -36.50
CA ASP A 145 17.73 -4.49 -37.54
C ASP A 145 17.91 -5.93 -38.01
N GLY A 146 17.93 -6.89 -37.07
CA GLY A 146 18.02 -8.31 -37.43
C GLY A 146 16.81 -8.84 -38.18
N ILE A 147 15.58 -8.37 -37.83
CA ILE A 147 14.33 -8.77 -38.54
C ILE A 147 14.34 -8.24 -39.97
N ARG A 148 14.88 -7.02 -40.22
CA ARG A 148 14.98 -6.46 -41.58
C ARG A 148 15.78 -7.36 -42.54
N GLU A 149 16.85 -7.95 -42.07
CA GLU A 149 17.67 -8.84 -42.87
C GLU A 149 16.95 -10.16 -43.20
N ASP A 150 16.09 -10.62 -42.29
CA ASP A 150 15.35 -11.88 -42.47
C ASP A 150 13.98 -11.73 -43.11
N ILE A 151 13.52 -10.49 -43.49
CA ILE A 151 12.24 -10.25 -44.17
C ILE A 151 12.01 -11.18 -45.36
N PRO A 152 12.96 -11.43 -46.27
CA PRO A 152 12.73 -12.33 -47.41
C PRO A 152 12.44 -13.77 -46.98
N ALA A 153 13.20 -14.29 -46.00
CA ALA A 153 13.01 -15.65 -45.49
C ALA A 153 11.69 -15.78 -44.70
N LEU A 154 11.33 -14.74 -43.96
CA LEU A 154 10.06 -14.66 -43.23
C LEU A 154 8.88 -14.64 -44.20
N THR A 155 8.97 -13.85 -45.29
CA THR A 155 7.92 -13.76 -46.32
C THR A 155 7.68 -15.12 -46.97
N GLU A 156 8.71 -15.87 -47.33
CA GLU A 156 8.58 -17.20 -47.92
C GLU A 156 7.95 -18.22 -46.98
N LYS A 157 8.32 -18.17 -45.70
CA LYS A 157 7.73 -19.07 -44.70
C LYS A 157 6.28 -18.75 -44.41
N VAL A 158 5.94 -17.45 -44.31
CA VAL A 158 4.54 -17.02 -44.12
C VAL A 158 3.67 -17.52 -45.28
N LEU A 159 4.14 -17.39 -46.53
CA LEU A 159 3.45 -17.94 -47.70
C LEU A 159 3.21 -19.46 -47.61
N THR A 160 4.24 -20.21 -47.16
CA THR A 160 4.11 -21.68 -46.97
C THR A 160 3.06 -22.04 -45.92
N PHE A 161 2.86 -21.22 -44.91
CA PHE A 161 1.81 -21.42 -43.89
C PHE A 161 0.43 -21.00 -44.38
N LEU A 162 0.33 -19.95 -45.20
CA LEU A 162 -0.92 -19.49 -45.81
C LEU A 162 -1.46 -20.50 -46.82
N ASP A 163 -0.61 -21.23 -47.56
CA ASP A 163 -1.00 -22.31 -48.46
C ASP A 163 -1.70 -23.49 -47.74
N VAL A 164 -1.46 -23.64 -46.43
CA VAL A 164 -2.15 -24.62 -45.58
C VAL A 164 -3.37 -23.95 -44.95
N LYS A 165 -4.54 -24.07 -45.60
CA LYS A 165 -5.81 -23.52 -45.08
C LYS A 165 -5.95 -23.69 -43.55
N ASN A 166 -6.10 -22.59 -42.82
CA ASN A 166 -6.35 -22.52 -41.38
C ASN A 166 -5.18 -22.79 -40.41
N ASN A 167 -3.93 -22.51 -40.78
CA ASN A 167 -2.80 -22.69 -39.85
C ASN A 167 -2.34 -21.36 -39.16
N LYS A 168 -3.29 -20.59 -38.63
CA LYS A 168 -3.02 -19.30 -37.94
C LYS A 168 -2.11 -19.46 -36.75
N ASP A 169 -2.32 -20.51 -35.94
CA ASP A 169 -1.52 -20.81 -34.78
C ASP A 169 -0.07 -21.11 -35.17
N GLY A 170 0.14 -21.81 -36.28
CA GLY A 170 1.48 -22.09 -36.78
C GLY A 170 2.22 -20.83 -37.27
N ILE A 171 1.52 -19.89 -37.90
CA ILE A 171 2.09 -18.58 -38.29
C ILE A 171 2.47 -17.79 -37.05
N LYS A 172 1.58 -17.69 -36.08
CA LYS A 172 1.82 -17.00 -34.81
C LYS A 172 3.03 -17.59 -34.08
N GLU A 173 3.06 -18.91 -33.88
CA GLU A 173 4.18 -19.59 -33.24
C GLU A 173 5.52 -19.33 -33.96
N TYR A 174 5.52 -19.34 -35.30
CA TYR A 174 6.72 -19.06 -36.05
C TYR A 174 7.20 -17.61 -35.87
N ILE A 175 6.29 -16.65 -35.93
CA ILE A 175 6.61 -15.23 -35.70
C ILE A 175 7.15 -15.02 -34.27
N VAL A 176 6.51 -15.63 -33.27
CA VAL A 176 6.99 -15.57 -31.88
C VAL A 176 8.39 -16.18 -31.76
N LEU A 177 8.65 -17.33 -32.40
CA LEU A 177 9.97 -17.95 -32.43
C LEU A 177 11.05 -17.04 -33.06
N LEU A 178 10.67 -16.36 -34.14
CA LEU A 178 11.56 -15.42 -34.81
C LEU A 178 11.87 -14.21 -33.94
N LEU A 179 10.83 -13.60 -33.35
CA LEU A 179 11.00 -12.49 -32.41
C LEU A 179 11.87 -12.92 -31.22
N LYS A 180 11.65 -14.12 -30.67
CA LYS A 180 12.47 -14.71 -29.60
C LYS A 180 13.94 -14.85 -30.00
N LYS A 181 14.23 -15.24 -31.23
CA LYS A 181 15.62 -15.33 -31.73
C LYS A 181 16.34 -13.99 -31.64
N TYR A 182 15.68 -12.89 -31.98
CA TYR A 182 16.30 -11.56 -32.00
C TYR A 182 16.29 -10.86 -30.65
N THR A 183 15.31 -11.14 -29.80
CA THR A 183 15.20 -10.54 -28.46
C THR A 183 16.07 -11.24 -27.43
N SER A 184 16.36 -12.55 -27.59
CA SER A 184 17.09 -13.38 -26.61
C SER A 184 18.51 -12.93 -26.31
N GLY A 185 19.16 -12.20 -27.22
CA GLY A 185 20.50 -11.66 -27.00
C GLY A 185 20.54 -10.30 -26.28
N THR A 186 19.39 -9.62 -26.19
CA THR A 186 19.31 -8.23 -25.73
C THR A 186 18.54 -8.09 -24.42
N PHE A 187 17.66 -9.06 -24.11
CA PHE A 187 16.75 -8.98 -22.96
C PHE A 187 16.89 -10.20 -22.04
N GLU A 188 16.88 -9.95 -20.73
CA GLU A 188 16.66 -11.00 -19.74
C GLU A 188 15.24 -11.52 -19.87
N ARG A 189 15.09 -12.85 -19.99
CA ARG A 189 13.78 -13.50 -19.97
C ARG A 189 13.13 -13.37 -18.61
N THR A 190 11.85 -13.15 -18.62
CA THR A 190 11.07 -13.09 -17.40
C THR A 190 11.08 -14.43 -16.67
N ASP A 191 11.44 -14.44 -15.40
CA ASP A 191 11.35 -15.62 -14.55
C ASP A 191 9.91 -15.83 -14.07
N TYR A 192 9.23 -16.78 -14.69
CA TYR A 192 7.85 -17.14 -14.36
C TYR A 192 7.73 -18.06 -13.14
N SER A 193 8.82 -18.46 -12.49
CA SER A 193 8.78 -19.41 -11.37
C SER A 193 7.93 -18.89 -10.20
N LYS A 194 8.07 -17.62 -9.87
CA LYS A 194 7.26 -16.98 -8.83
C LYS A 194 5.78 -16.91 -9.20
N ILE A 195 5.49 -16.58 -10.45
CA ILE A 195 4.11 -16.50 -10.96
C ILE A 195 3.43 -17.86 -10.84
N ASN A 196 4.08 -18.90 -11.35
CA ASN A 196 3.56 -20.26 -11.27
C ASN A 196 3.29 -20.68 -9.81
N THR A 197 4.21 -20.36 -8.90
CA THR A 197 4.02 -20.60 -7.46
C THR A 197 2.81 -19.87 -6.89
N ILE A 198 2.59 -18.61 -7.29
CA ILE A 198 1.43 -17.83 -6.84
C ILE A 198 0.14 -18.40 -7.44
N VAL A 199 0.12 -18.71 -8.73
CA VAL A 199 -1.04 -19.30 -9.42
C VAL A 199 -1.44 -20.63 -8.77
N GLU A 200 -0.48 -21.51 -8.50
CA GLU A 200 -0.70 -22.78 -7.79
C GLU A 200 -1.20 -22.56 -6.37
N HIS A 201 -0.62 -21.59 -5.62
CA HIS A 201 -1.01 -21.30 -4.25
C HIS A 201 -2.48 -20.86 -4.12
N TYR A 202 -2.99 -20.14 -5.10
CA TYR A 202 -4.38 -19.65 -5.11
C TYR A 202 -5.32 -20.53 -5.96
N GLU A 203 -4.84 -21.66 -6.46
CA GLU A 203 -5.62 -22.63 -7.25
C GLU A 203 -6.24 -22.01 -8.53
N GLY A 204 -5.60 -20.99 -9.09
CA GLY A 204 -6.02 -20.37 -10.35
C GLY A 204 -5.57 -21.20 -11.56
N LYS A 205 -6.30 -21.11 -12.66
CA LYS A 205 -5.91 -21.77 -13.91
C LYS A 205 -4.85 -20.99 -14.70
N ASN A 206 -4.85 -19.69 -14.51
CA ASN A 206 -3.93 -18.75 -15.15
C ASN A 206 -3.77 -17.47 -14.28
N SER A 207 -2.90 -16.58 -14.72
CA SER A 207 -2.64 -15.32 -14.00
C SER A 207 -3.89 -14.44 -13.90
N ASP A 208 -4.74 -14.36 -14.92
CA ASP A 208 -5.93 -13.52 -14.93
C ASP A 208 -6.97 -13.97 -13.90
N GLU A 209 -7.26 -15.26 -13.88
CA GLU A 209 -8.16 -15.84 -12.88
C GLU A 209 -7.60 -15.66 -11.47
N THR A 210 -6.29 -15.83 -11.30
CA THR A 210 -5.63 -15.64 -10.00
C THR A 210 -5.70 -14.18 -9.53
N VAL A 211 -5.54 -13.22 -10.42
CA VAL A 211 -5.72 -11.79 -10.10
C VAL A 211 -7.16 -11.51 -9.67
N ALA A 212 -8.16 -12.06 -10.34
CA ALA A 212 -9.56 -11.92 -9.96
C ALA A 212 -9.86 -12.53 -8.58
N ILE A 213 -9.31 -13.73 -8.30
CA ILE A 213 -9.42 -14.38 -6.99
C ILE A 213 -8.77 -13.53 -5.90
N LEU A 214 -7.57 -13.01 -6.15
CA LEU A 214 -6.86 -12.14 -5.21
C LEU A 214 -7.61 -10.84 -4.94
N GLN A 215 -8.17 -10.23 -5.99
CA GLN A 215 -8.97 -9.01 -5.84
C GLN A 215 -10.19 -9.24 -4.94
N GLN A 216 -10.91 -10.33 -5.15
CA GLN A 216 -12.04 -10.69 -4.29
C GLN A 216 -11.59 -10.95 -2.84
N LYS A 217 -10.50 -11.69 -2.62
CA LYS A 217 -9.93 -11.92 -1.28
C LYS A 217 -9.52 -10.62 -0.59
N ILE A 218 -8.95 -9.66 -1.32
CA ILE A 218 -8.60 -8.33 -0.80
C ILE A 218 -9.87 -7.56 -0.41
N GLU A 219 -10.92 -7.60 -1.20
CA GLU A 219 -12.20 -6.95 -0.90
C GLU A 219 -12.86 -7.54 0.35
N ASP A 220 -12.94 -8.87 0.44
CA ASP A 220 -13.52 -9.58 1.59
C ASP A 220 -12.73 -9.30 2.87
N GLU A 221 -11.41 -9.33 2.83
CA GLU A 221 -10.55 -9.07 3.97
C GLU A 221 -10.60 -7.58 4.40
N ASN A 222 -10.70 -6.66 3.44
CA ASN A 222 -10.92 -5.24 3.72
C ASN A 222 -12.28 -4.98 4.40
N ALA A 223 -13.33 -5.65 3.95
CA ALA A 223 -14.65 -5.55 4.56
C ALA A 223 -14.66 -6.05 6.01
N ALA A 224 -14.03 -7.21 6.26
CA ALA A 224 -13.84 -7.74 7.62
C ALA A 224 -13.00 -6.78 8.49
N ASN A 225 -11.92 -6.24 7.94
CA ASN A 225 -11.02 -5.32 8.63
C ASN A 225 -11.71 -4.00 8.99
N GLN A 226 -12.63 -3.52 8.17
CA GLN A 226 -13.40 -2.30 8.43
C GLN A 226 -14.23 -2.40 9.72
N ILE A 227 -14.75 -3.59 10.05
CA ILE A 227 -15.48 -3.83 11.30
C ILE A 227 -14.55 -3.61 12.50
N TYR A 228 -13.34 -4.19 12.47
CA TYR A 228 -12.36 -4.04 13.55
C TYR A 228 -11.84 -2.62 13.68
N LYS A 229 -11.62 -1.90 12.56
CA LYS A 229 -11.27 -0.46 12.55
C LYS A 229 -12.35 0.37 13.24
N THR A 230 -13.62 0.12 12.91
CA THR A 230 -14.76 0.82 13.50
C THR A 230 -14.88 0.52 15.00
N LEU A 231 -14.72 -0.74 15.41
CA LEU A 231 -14.74 -1.12 16.83
C LEU A 231 -13.61 -0.43 17.60
N LEU A 232 -12.38 -0.43 17.09
CA LEU A 232 -11.26 0.26 17.72
C LEU A 232 -11.49 1.77 17.83
N PHE A 233 -12.08 2.38 16.82
CA PHE A 233 -12.42 3.80 16.85
C PHE A 233 -13.49 4.12 17.91
N ILE A 234 -14.55 3.30 18.02
CA ILE A 234 -15.57 3.44 19.05
C ILE A 234 -14.97 3.28 20.46
N VAL A 235 -14.10 2.28 20.64
CA VAL A 235 -13.38 2.06 21.89
C VAL A 235 -12.50 3.26 22.24
N PHE A 236 -11.76 3.79 21.27
CA PHE A 236 -10.93 4.98 21.46
C PHE A 236 -11.77 6.18 21.92
N LEU A 237 -12.91 6.46 21.26
CA LEU A 237 -13.82 7.52 21.69
C LEU A 237 -14.37 7.27 23.08
N GLY A 238 -14.73 6.02 23.40
CA GLY A 238 -15.18 5.63 24.74
C GLY A 238 -14.12 5.89 25.81
N PHE A 239 -12.86 5.52 25.56
CA PHE A 239 -11.74 5.81 26.45
C PHE A 239 -11.55 7.31 26.66
N ILE A 240 -11.51 8.09 25.58
CA ILE A 240 -11.38 9.55 25.65
C ILE A 240 -12.54 10.16 26.43
N ALA A 241 -13.77 9.78 26.12
CA ALA A 241 -14.94 10.27 26.82
C ALA A 241 -14.88 9.99 28.32
N LEU A 242 -14.61 8.74 28.71
CA LEU A 242 -14.47 8.36 30.10
C LEU A 242 -13.33 9.11 30.78
N PHE A 243 -12.22 9.28 30.10
CA PHE A 243 -11.03 9.94 30.69
C PHE A 243 -11.21 11.45 30.88
N PHE A 244 -11.92 12.14 29.97
CA PHE A 244 -12.12 13.59 30.04
C PHE A 244 -13.34 13.98 30.89
N PHE A 245 -14.47 13.25 30.79
CA PHE A 245 -15.72 13.64 31.45
C PHE A 245 -15.83 13.15 32.91
N VAL A 246 -15.04 12.15 33.29
CA VAL A 246 -15.05 11.65 34.65
C VAL A 246 -14.15 12.49 35.57
N LYS A 247 -14.73 13.05 36.63
CA LYS A 247 -14.01 13.93 37.58
C LYS A 247 -13.03 13.19 38.48
N ILE A 248 -13.36 11.96 38.90
CA ILE A 248 -12.56 11.16 39.83
C ILE A 248 -12.00 9.96 39.06
N ILE A 249 -10.68 9.88 38.93
CA ILE A 249 -9.96 8.77 38.29
C ILE A 249 -9.27 7.97 39.36
N THR A 250 -9.44 6.65 39.39
CA THR A 250 -8.78 5.74 40.32
C THR A 250 -7.42 5.30 39.76
N LYS A 251 -6.57 4.73 40.63
CA LYS A 251 -5.29 4.15 40.19
C LYS A 251 -5.49 3.04 39.16
N ALA A 252 -6.58 2.26 39.29
CA ALA A 252 -6.93 1.21 38.33
C ALA A 252 -7.28 1.79 36.97
N ASP A 253 -8.03 2.90 36.92
CA ASP A 253 -8.40 3.57 35.67
C ASP A 253 -7.15 4.09 34.93
N TYR A 254 -6.20 4.68 35.66
CA TYR A 254 -4.90 5.08 35.09
C TYR A 254 -4.12 3.89 34.53
N PHE A 255 -4.07 2.79 35.28
CA PHE A 255 -3.36 1.59 34.87
C PHE A 255 -3.97 1.02 33.56
N LEU A 256 -5.30 0.91 33.49
CA LEU A 256 -6.02 0.46 32.28
C LEU A 256 -5.83 1.43 31.11
N GLY A 257 -5.83 2.74 31.37
CA GLY A 257 -5.53 3.76 30.35
C GLY A 257 -4.11 3.63 29.78
N ILE A 258 -3.12 3.33 30.63
CA ILE A 258 -1.74 3.10 30.17
C ILE A 258 -1.63 1.81 29.38
N LEU A 259 -2.32 0.72 29.78
CA LEU A 259 -2.37 -0.52 29.01
C LEU A 259 -2.99 -0.30 27.62
N PHE A 260 -4.07 0.48 27.57
CA PHE A 260 -4.67 0.87 26.27
C PHE A 260 -3.70 1.69 25.41
N SER A 261 -2.92 2.60 26.01
CA SER A 261 -1.86 3.34 25.31
C SER A 261 -0.76 2.43 24.78
N PHE A 262 -0.38 1.38 25.53
CA PHE A 262 0.56 0.36 25.02
C PHE A 262 0.01 -0.37 23.81
N LEU A 263 -1.26 -0.76 23.83
CA LEU A 263 -1.91 -1.41 22.69
C LEU A 263 -1.90 -0.51 21.46
N LEU A 264 -2.28 0.77 21.62
CA LEU A 264 -2.29 1.74 20.52
C LEU A 264 -0.88 1.99 19.97
N LEU A 265 0.13 2.07 20.83
CA LEU A 265 1.53 2.19 20.43
C LEU A 265 1.99 0.96 19.65
N PHE A 266 1.67 -0.24 20.14
CA PHE A 266 2.00 -1.49 19.45
C PHE A 266 1.37 -1.53 18.04
N LEU A 267 0.07 -1.26 17.93
CA LEU A 267 -0.62 -1.22 16.64
C LEU A 267 -0.05 -0.13 15.71
N GLY A 268 0.24 1.05 16.27
CA GLY A 268 0.81 2.15 15.49
C GLY A 268 2.21 1.88 14.96
N ILE A 269 3.04 1.08 15.68
CA ILE A 269 4.39 0.72 15.22
C ILE A 269 4.37 -0.45 14.25
N SER A 270 3.50 -1.44 14.49
CA SER A 270 3.50 -2.72 13.75
C SER A 270 2.67 -2.69 12.48
N LEU A 271 1.60 -1.88 12.44
CA LEU A 271 0.75 -1.77 11.26
C LEU A 271 1.30 -0.76 10.25
N PRO A 272 1.05 -0.97 8.96
CA PRO A 272 1.43 0.00 7.93
C PRO A 272 0.80 1.38 8.18
N MET A 273 1.61 2.42 7.99
CA MET A 273 1.17 3.81 8.19
C MET A 273 0.81 4.52 6.91
N ILE A 274 1.56 4.24 5.86
CA ILE A 274 1.40 4.85 4.54
C ILE A 274 1.49 3.73 3.50
N GLU A 275 0.61 3.82 2.53
CA GLU A 275 0.64 3.04 1.30
C GLU A 275 0.78 4.01 0.14
N ILE A 276 1.78 3.78 -0.72
CA ILE A 276 1.97 4.50 -1.97
C ILE A 276 1.69 3.50 -3.08
N ASP A 277 0.67 3.76 -3.88
CA ASP A 277 0.21 2.91 -4.98
C ASP A 277 -0.02 3.76 -6.22
N ALA A 278 1.01 3.83 -7.07
CA ALA A 278 0.98 4.54 -8.33
C ALA A 278 0.85 3.55 -9.48
N ARG A 279 -0.20 3.70 -10.27
CA ARG A 279 -0.51 2.81 -11.40
C ARG A 279 -0.80 3.60 -12.65
N ILE A 280 -0.53 2.96 -13.78
CA ILE A 280 -1.10 3.33 -15.06
C ILE A 280 -2.31 2.41 -15.26
N SER A 281 -3.50 2.99 -15.24
CA SER A 281 -4.75 2.24 -15.42
C SER A 281 -4.84 1.67 -16.81
N GLU A 282 -4.43 2.46 -17.81
CA GLU A 282 -4.46 2.08 -19.20
C GLU A 282 -3.43 2.87 -19.98
N ILE A 283 -2.68 2.17 -20.83
CA ILE A 283 -1.90 2.74 -21.92
C ILE A 283 -2.43 2.15 -23.21
N SER A 284 -2.92 2.99 -24.11
CA SER A 284 -3.32 2.59 -25.43
C SER A 284 -2.55 3.34 -26.49
N PHE A 285 -2.11 2.63 -27.51
CA PHE A 285 -1.48 3.16 -28.72
C PHE A 285 -1.77 2.23 -29.88
N SER A 286 -1.61 2.74 -31.12
CA SER A 286 -1.85 1.95 -32.30
C SER A 286 -0.54 1.59 -33.01
N ILE A 287 -0.45 0.36 -33.46
CA ILE A 287 0.58 -0.12 -34.40
C ILE A 287 -0.17 -0.69 -35.62
N LEU A 288 0.11 -0.20 -36.80
CA LEU A 288 -0.57 -0.58 -38.04
C LEU A 288 -2.11 -0.43 -37.99
N ASN A 289 -2.62 0.58 -37.32
CA ASN A 289 -4.04 0.80 -37.03
C ASN A 289 -4.69 -0.24 -36.08
N GLU A 290 -3.94 -1.20 -35.53
CA GLU A 290 -4.42 -2.07 -34.46
C GLU A 290 -4.13 -1.46 -33.11
N ALA A 291 -5.12 -1.44 -32.21
CA ALA A 291 -4.98 -0.91 -30.88
C ALA A 291 -4.24 -1.90 -29.97
N ILE A 292 -3.20 -1.43 -29.30
CA ILE A 292 -2.51 -2.16 -28.25
C ILE A 292 -2.84 -1.49 -26.92
N GLU A 293 -3.36 -2.26 -25.99
CA GLU A 293 -3.75 -1.78 -24.67
C GLU A 293 -3.00 -2.54 -23.58
N PHE A 294 -2.34 -1.80 -22.68
CA PHE A 294 -1.81 -2.33 -21.43
C PHE A 294 -2.61 -1.77 -20.28
N LYS A 295 -3.22 -2.65 -19.49
CA LYS A 295 -4.08 -2.27 -18.35
C LYS A 295 -3.40 -2.55 -17.01
N ASN A 296 -3.74 -1.76 -15.99
CA ASN A 296 -3.35 -1.97 -14.59
C ASN A 296 -1.84 -2.11 -14.34
N GLN A 297 -1.02 -1.33 -15.05
CA GLN A 297 0.43 -1.36 -14.89
C GLN A 297 0.83 -0.70 -13.56
N VAL A 298 1.39 -1.48 -12.64
CA VAL A 298 1.89 -0.96 -11.37
C VAL A 298 3.26 -0.32 -11.58
N LEU A 299 3.34 1.00 -11.42
CA LEU A 299 4.59 1.75 -11.52
C LEU A 299 5.38 1.69 -10.22
N PHE A 300 4.69 1.88 -9.12
CA PHE A 300 5.30 1.89 -7.81
C PHE A 300 4.28 1.48 -6.75
N TYR A 301 4.68 0.51 -5.92
CA TYR A 301 3.92 0.12 -4.75
C TYR A 301 4.83 -0.05 -3.54
N LYS A 302 4.53 0.65 -2.47
CA LYS A 302 5.18 0.48 -1.16
C LYS A 302 4.19 0.75 -0.04
N SER A 303 4.10 -0.21 0.87
CA SER A 303 3.38 -0.06 2.12
C SER A 303 4.33 -0.41 3.26
N LYS A 304 4.48 0.48 4.25
CA LYS A 304 5.45 0.30 5.32
C LYS A 304 4.94 0.76 6.68
N SER A 305 5.26 -0.03 7.70
CA SER A 305 5.13 0.29 9.11
C SER A 305 6.40 0.98 9.65
N ILE A 306 6.32 1.60 10.84
CA ILE A 306 7.52 2.15 11.52
C ILE A 306 8.54 1.05 11.74
N TYR A 307 8.08 -0.11 12.21
CA TYR A 307 8.97 -1.25 12.48
C TYR A 307 9.74 -1.69 11.23
N GLU A 308 9.07 -1.82 10.10
CA GLU A 308 9.71 -2.20 8.84
C GLU A 308 10.69 -1.13 8.34
N VAL A 309 10.32 0.16 8.44
CA VAL A 309 11.22 1.27 8.04
C VAL A 309 12.48 1.27 8.88
N VAL A 310 12.35 1.15 10.21
CA VAL A 310 13.50 1.07 11.13
C VAL A 310 14.38 -0.11 10.78
N THR A 311 13.80 -1.29 10.60
CA THR A 311 14.54 -2.52 10.27
C THR A 311 15.29 -2.38 8.94
N LEU A 312 14.62 -1.87 7.91
CA LEU A 312 15.25 -1.63 6.60
C LEU A 312 16.41 -0.64 6.68
N MET A 313 16.25 0.46 7.42
CA MET A 313 17.31 1.47 7.58
C MET A 313 18.49 0.94 8.38
N MET A 314 18.25 0.14 9.41
CA MET A 314 19.32 -0.46 10.22
C MET A 314 20.09 -1.57 9.48
N GLN A 315 19.49 -2.20 8.47
CA GLN A 315 20.16 -3.22 7.62
C GLN A 315 21.02 -2.60 6.50
N GLN A 316 20.92 -1.28 6.27
CA GLN A 316 21.72 -0.61 5.24
C GLN A 316 23.21 -0.52 5.65
N LYS A 317 24.09 -0.46 4.63
CA LYS A 317 25.54 -0.34 4.85
C LYS A 317 26.00 1.12 5.08
N THR A 318 25.13 2.10 4.86
CA THR A 318 25.48 3.52 4.95
C THR A 318 25.20 4.06 6.35
N PHE A 319 26.20 4.67 6.97
CA PHE A 319 26.12 5.20 8.33
C PHE A 319 24.97 6.21 8.52
N SER A 320 24.70 7.06 7.51
CA SER A 320 23.61 8.04 7.57
C SER A 320 22.23 7.39 7.72
N LEU A 321 21.95 6.30 6.98
CA LEU A 321 20.67 5.58 7.08
C LEU A 321 20.53 4.83 8.40
N ILE A 322 21.62 4.21 8.88
CA ILE A 322 21.63 3.58 10.22
C ILE A 322 21.37 4.61 11.32
N ALA A 323 22.00 5.78 11.23
CA ALA A 323 21.79 6.85 12.21
C ALA A 323 20.32 7.34 12.22
N VAL A 324 19.72 7.56 11.04
CA VAL A 324 18.31 7.95 10.92
C VAL A 324 17.39 6.84 11.44
N GLY A 325 17.61 5.58 11.09
CA GLY A 325 16.85 4.44 11.60
C GLY A 325 16.90 4.33 13.13
N THR A 326 18.10 4.54 13.70
CA THR A 326 18.31 4.56 15.17
C THR A 326 17.55 5.72 15.83
N LEU A 327 17.55 6.92 15.24
CA LEU A 327 16.79 8.07 15.75
C LEU A 327 15.29 7.81 15.70
N ILE A 328 14.78 7.25 14.59
CA ILE A 328 13.36 6.89 14.50
C ILE A 328 13.00 5.86 15.57
N PHE A 329 13.78 4.81 15.75
CA PHE A 329 13.58 3.81 16.80
C PHE A 329 13.55 4.44 18.20
N LEU A 330 14.51 5.31 18.49
CA LEU A 330 14.64 5.98 19.79
C LEU A 330 13.40 6.82 20.11
N PHE A 331 12.96 7.67 19.16
CA PHE A 331 11.87 8.62 19.38
C PHE A 331 10.49 8.00 19.27
N SER A 332 10.29 7.05 18.36
CA SER A 332 8.96 6.46 18.08
C SER A 332 8.67 5.21 18.93
N VAL A 333 9.71 4.52 19.40
CA VAL A 333 9.55 3.26 20.15
C VAL A 333 10.07 3.39 21.59
N LEU A 334 11.36 3.67 21.75
CA LEU A 334 12.01 3.59 23.06
C LEU A 334 11.51 4.65 24.04
N PHE A 335 11.43 5.91 23.64
CA PHE A 335 10.96 6.98 24.54
C PHE A 335 9.47 6.85 24.89
N PRO A 336 8.54 6.54 23.96
CA PRO A 336 7.16 6.25 24.31
C PRO A 336 7.02 5.09 25.31
N ILE A 337 7.72 3.98 25.11
CA ILE A 337 7.71 2.83 26.02
C ILE A 337 8.23 3.23 27.41
N THR A 338 9.38 3.88 27.49
CA THR A 338 9.96 4.31 28.76
C THR A 338 9.05 5.29 29.51
N LYS A 339 8.36 6.19 28.80
CA LYS A 339 7.35 7.08 29.37
C LYS A 339 6.17 6.32 29.97
N LEU A 340 5.62 5.33 29.25
CA LEU A 340 4.49 4.53 29.74
C LEU A 340 4.88 3.69 30.95
N ILE A 341 6.05 3.03 30.93
CA ILE A 341 6.58 2.27 32.09
C ILE A 341 6.79 3.20 33.28
N SER A 342 7.40 4.37 33.09
CA SER A 342 7.59 5.34 34.14
C SER A 342 6.27 5.84 34.75
N SER A 343 5.21 5.97 33.91
CA SER A 343 3.88 6.33 34.38
C SER A 343 3.27 5.25 35.27
N ILE A 344 3.45 3.96 34.94
CA ILE A 344 3.02 2.84 35.78
C ILE A 344 3.77 2.89 37.14
N LEU A 345 5.09 3.02 37.12
CA LEU A 345 5.92 3.06 38.33
C LEU A 345 5.54 4.24 39.21
N TYR A 346 5.23 5.39 38.64
CA TYR A 346 4.79 6.57 39.38
C TYR A 346 3.47 6.36 40.12
N ILE A 347 2.51 5.64 39.51
CA ILE A 347 1.19 5.40 40.09
C ILE A 347 1.23 4.30 41.17
N THR A 348 2.05 3.26 40.95
CA THR A 348 2.09 2.06 41.82
C THR A 348 2.99 2.22 43.04
N ASN A 349 4.13 2.90 42.89
CA ASN A 349 5.15 2.92 43.93
C ASN A 349 5.36 4.34 44.51
N LYS A 350 5.00 4.52 45.80
CA LYS A 350 5.15 5.79 46.49
C LYS A 350 6.61 6.31 46.55
N LYS A 351 7.61 5.42 46.71
CA LYS A 351 9.02 5.82 46.74
C LYS A 351 9.53 6.31 45.39
N LEU A 352 9.06 5.70 44.30
CA LEU A 352 9.42 6.08 42.96
C LEU A 352 8.70 7.35 42.49
N LYS A 353 7.56 7.70 43.10
CA LYS A 353 6.87 8.98 42.90
C LYS A 353 7.75 10.20 43.21
N GLU A 354 8.65 10.09 44.16
CA GLU A 354 9.57 11.16 44.56
C GLU A 354 10.89 11.17 43.77
N SER A 355 11.15 10.12 42.98
CA SER A 355 12.35 10.01 42.16
C SER A 355 12.39 11.07 41.06
N LYS A 356 13.46 11.90 41.07
CA LYS A 356 13.69 12.92 40.03
C LYS A 356 13.77 12.32 38.62
N ILE A 357 14.31 11.09 38.50
CA ILE A 357 14.44 10.38 37.22
C ILE A 357 13.06 10.01 36.67
N VAL A 358 12.18 9.41 37.48
CA VAL A 358 10.82 9.02 37.07
C VAL A 358 10.00 10.26 36.68
N GLN A 359 10.12 11.34 37.50
CA GLN A 359 9.45 12.60 37.18
C GLN A 359 9.98 13.22 35.86
N PHE A 360 11.29 13.18 35.66
CA PHE A 360 11.91 13.63 34.41
C PHE A 360 11.39 12.84 33.21
N LEU A 361 11.33 11.49 33.32
CA LEU A 361 10.84 10.60 32.26
C LEU A 361 9.35 10.83 31.95
N ILE A 362 8.49 11.15 32.88
CA ILE A 362 7.07 11.40 32.64
C ILE A 362 6.81 12.79 32.07
N PHE A 363 7.40 13.82 32.71
CA PHE A 363 7.03 15.22 32.48
C PHE A 363 7.94 15.95 31.49
N LYS A 364 9.23 15.58 31.43
CA LYS A 364 10.20 16.19 30.51
C LYS A 364 10.45 15.36 29.24
N THR A 365 10.52 14.03 29.33
CA THR A 365 10.61 13.18 28.12
C THR A 365 9.37 13.20 27.26
N GLY A 366 8.21 13.61 27.79
CA GLY A 366 7.04 13.91 26.94
C GLY A 366 7.31 14.97 25.88
N LYS A 367 8.19 15.93 26.17
CA LYS A 367 8.69 16.91 25.19
C LYS A 367 9.82 16.36 24.30
N TRP A 368 10.53 15.34 24.75
CA TRP A 368 11.67 14.75 24.05
C TRP A 368 11.24 13.56 23.17
N SER A 369 10.11 12.90 23.47
CA SER A 369 9.61 11.82 22.60
C SER A 369 9.18 12.31 21.23
N MET A 370 8.96 13.65 21.10
CA MET A 370 8.59 14.31 19.84
C MET A 370 7.58 13.51 18.98
N ALA A 371 6.79 12.65 19.64
CA ALA A 371 5.86 11.76 18.94
C ALA A 371 4.77 12.53 18.19
N ASP A 372 4.37 13.69 18.70
CA ASP A 372 3.49 14.67 18.07
C ASP A 372 4.12 15.28 16.80
N VAL A 373 5.41 15.65 16.88
CA VAL A 373 6.18 16.14 15.73
C VAL A 373 6.35 15.04 14.67
N PHE A 374 6.54 13.79 15.12
CA PHE A 374 6.68 12.65 14.21
C PHE A 374 5.39 12.38 13.43
N VAL A 375 4.21 12.51 14.05
CA VAL A 375 2.91 12.42 13.38
C VAL A 375 2.81 13.47 12.27
N ILE A 376 3.19 14.72 12.56
CA ILE A 376 3.19 15.80 11.57
C ILE A 376 4.19 15.51 10.45
N ALA A 377 5.38 15.01 10.78
CA ALA A 377 6.41 14.67 9.79
C ALA A 377 5.95 13.56 8.84
N ILE A 378 5.26 12.53 9.34
CA ILE A 378 4.66 11.46 8.51
C ILE A 378 3.61 12.04 7.56
N MET A 379 2.72 12.91 8.06
CA MET A 379 1.71 13.56 7.22
C MET A 379 2.34 14.44 6.14
N MET A 380 3.37 15.22 6.48
CA MET A 380 4.08 16.04 5.50
C MET A 380 4.82 15.20 4.46
N ALA A 381 5.43 14.08 4.90
CA ALA A 381 6.06 13.13 3.98
C ALA A 381 5.03 12.51 3.02
N PHE A 382 3.87 12.10 3.53
CA PHE A 382 2.78 11.57 2.70
C PHE A 382 2.32 12.59 1.65
N ILE A 383 2.02 13.83 2.06
CA ILE A 383 1.59 14.91 1.15
C ILE A 383 2.67 15.20 0.09
N GLY A 384 3.95 15.21 0.52
CA GLY A 384 5.08 15.41 -0.40
C GLY A 384 5.20 14.28 -1.42
N PHE A 385 5.07 13.02 -1.00
CA PHE A 385 5.09 11.87 -1.90
C PHE A 385 3.91 11.85 -2.85
N GLU A 386 2.71 12.12 -2.35
CA GLU A 386 1.51 12.21 -3.18
C GLU A 386 1.65 13.28 -4.26
N GLY A 387 2.18 14.44 -3.89
CA GLY A 387 2.47 15.52 -4.84
C GLY A 387 3.49 15.12 -5.91
N ILE A 388 4.61 14.49 -5.52
CA ILE A 388 5.64 14.01 -6.45
C ILE A 388 5.07 12.95 -7.39
N VAL A 389 4.33 11.96 -6.86
CA VAL A 389 3.71 10.90 -7.68
C VAL A 389 2.74 11.50 -8.69
N ASN A 390 1.87 12.42 -8.26
CA ASN A 390 0.91 13.08 -9.15
C ASN A 390 1.62 13.92 -10.24
N ASP A 391 2.70 14.61 -9.90
CA ASP A 391 3.50 15.37 -10.88
C ASP A 391 4.15 14.43 -11.91
N GLN A 392 4.79 13.35 -11.47
CA GLN A 392 5.39 12.34 -12.36
C GLN A 392 4.36 11.68 -13.26
N LEU A 393 3.18 11.32 -12.72
CA LEU A 393 2.09 10.76 -13.50
C LEU A 393 1.51 11.76 -14.51
N SER A 394 1.44 13.05 -14.16
CA SER A 394 1.00 14.11 -15.07
C SER A 394 1.97 14.33 -16.22
N GLN A 395 3.27 14.25 -15.95
CA GLN A 395 4.32 14.33 -16.99
C GLN A 395 4.22 13.19 -18.00
N LEU A 396 3.85 11.98 -17.56
CA LEU A 396 3.59 10.86 -18.46
C LEU A 396 2.47 11.16 -19.46
N LYS A 397 1.40 11.85 -19.02
CA LYS A 397 0.29 12.27 -19.91
C LYS A 397 0.71 13.27 -20.97
N THR A 398 1.68 14.13 -20.68
CA THR A 398 2.15 15.16 -21.63
C THR A 398 3.13 14.66 -22.67
N ILE A 399 3.79 13.52 -22.43
CA ILE A 399 4.82 12.96 -23.32
C ILE A 399 4.22 12.40 -24.62
N SER A 400 2.90 12.18 -24.70
CA SER A 400 2.34 11.48 -25.84
C SER A 400 1.18 12.19 -26.54
N ALA A 401 1.48 12.75 -27.70
CA ALA A 401 0.45 13.16 -28.66
C ALA A 401 -0.21 11.95 -29.42
N SER A 402 0.29 10.72 -29.19
CA SER A 402 -0.16 9.50 -29.89
C SER A 402 -0.35 8.29 -28.98
N VAL A 403 -0.38 8.47 -27.65
CA VAL A 403 -0.59 7.40 -26.67
C VAL A 403 -1.51 7.95 -25.59
N ASP A 404 -2.67 7.36 -25.44
CA ASP A 404 -3.57 7.68 -24.34
C ASP A 404 -3.10 6.98 -23.09
N ILE A 405 -2.78 7.75 -22.04
CA ILE A 405 -2.31 7.25 -20.77
C ILE A 405 -3.27 7.70 -19.68
N LEU A 406 -3.98 6.75 -19.09
CA LEU A 406 -4.76 6.96 -17.88
C LEU A 406 -3.94 6.54 -16.67
N THR A 407 -3.79 7.41 -15.70
CA THR A 407 -3.02 7.14 -14.48
C THR A 407 -3.90 7.24 -13.25
N THR A 408 -3.64 6.38 -12.26
CA THR A 408 -4.28 6.43 -10.95
C THR A 408 -3.24 6.48 -9.85
N ASN A 409 -3.52 7.31 -8.85
CA ASN A 409 -2.77 7.35 -7.61
C ASN A 409 -3.72 6.95 -6.47
N ASN A 410 -3.56 5.73 -5.97
CA ASN A 410 -4.35 5.16 -4.88
C ASN A 410 -3.59 5.24 -3.54
N SER A 411 -2.60 6.12 -3.45
CA SER A 411 -1.84 6.32 -2.22
C SER A 411 -2.74 6.74 -1.06
N SER A 412 -2.52 6.17 0.11
CA SER A 412 -3.38 6.41 1.26
C SER A 412 -2.65 6.34 2.59
N VAL A 413 -3.18 7.06 3.57
CA VAL A 413 -2.78 6.92 4.97
C VAL A 413 -3.52 5.75 5.57
N LEU A 414 -2.78 4.81 6.15
CA LEU A 414 -3.31 3.57 6.69
C LEU A 414 -3.54 3.63 8.20
N PHE A 415 -4.15 2.58 8.74
CA PHE A 415 -4.59 2.55 10.13
C PHE A 415 -3.43 2.68 11.15
N GLY A 416 -2.22 2.23 10.83
CA GLY A 416 -1.05 2.42 11.68
C GLY A 416 -0.81 3.87 12.07
N PHE A 417 -0.98 4.80 11.14
CA PHE A 417 -0.89 6.24 11.41
C PHE A 417 -1.97 6.72 12.40
N TYR A 418 -3.22 6.31 12.20
CA TYR A 418 -4.31 6.70 13.09
C TYR A 418 -4.14 6.10 14.50
N ALA A 419 -3.68 4.84 14.60
CA ALA A 419 -3.39 4.20 15.89
C ALA A 419 -2.25 4.90 16.63
N PHE A 420 -1.17 5.27 15.94
CA PHE A 420 -0.07 6.03 16.52
C PHE A 420 -0.50 7.43 16.98
N THR A 421 -1.29 8.12 16.16
CA THR A 421 -1.86 9.42 16.53
C THR A 421 -2.76 9.33 17.74
N ALA A 422 -3.63 8.30 17.80
CA ALA A 422 -4.47 8.03 18.95
C ALA A 422 -3.63 7.75 20.23
N PHE A 423 -2.55 6.98 20.09
CA PHE A 423 -1.58 6.78 21.18
C PHE A 423 -1.02 8.12 21.70
N VAL A 424 -0.60 9.01 20.82
CA VAL A 424 -0.05 10.32 21.20
C VAL A 424 -1.07 11.12 21.99
N ILE A 425 -2.32 11.20 21.52
CA ILE A 425 -3.42 11.92 22.19
C ILE A 425 -3.69 11.34 23.59
N VAL A 426 -3.85 10.02 23.71
CA VAL A 426 -4.12 9.35 24.98
C VAL A 426 -2.95 9.53 25.95
N SER A 427 -1.72 9.39 25.47
CA SER A 427 -0.51 9.56 26.27
C SER A 427 -0.36 10.98 26.83
N ILE A 428 -0.70 12.01 26.04
CA ILE A 428 -0.72 13.41 26.49
C ILE A 428 -1.83 13.61 27.53
N ALA A 429 -3.04 13.09 27.28
CA ALA A 429 -4.17 13.20 28.21
C ALA A 429 -3.85 12.57 29.56
N ILE A 430 -3.26 11.38 29.60
CA ILE A 430 -2.84 10.70 30.82
C ILE A 430 -1.79 11.54 31.56
N SER A 431 -0.76 12.01 30.87
CA SER A 431 0.31 12.81 31.47
C SER A 431 -0.21 14.13 32.08
N HIS A 432 -1.13 14.80 31.37
CA HIS A 432 -1.77 16.02 31.82
C HIS A 432 -2.58 15.80 33.11
N ARG A 433 -3.35 14.71 33.17
CA ARG A 433 -4.15 14.34 34.35
C ARG A 433 -3.27 14.00 35.56
N ILE A 434 -2.21 13.21 35.37
CA ILE A 434 -1.23 12.87 36.42
C ILE A 434 -0.57 14.15 36.95
N HIS A 435 -0.27 15.12 36.09
CA HIS A 435 0.31 16.40 36.52
C HIS A 435 -0.65 17.22 37.38
N LYS A 436 -1.96 17.26 36.97
CA LYS A 436 -3.00 18.01 37.66
C LYS A 436 -3.28 17.47 39.09
N GLU A 437 -3.14 16.15 39.32
CA GLU A 437 -3.30 15.55 40.65
C GLU A 437 -2.09 15.79 41.55
N ARG A 438 -0.97 16.29 41.01
CA ARG A 438 0.21 16.66 41.76
C ARG A 438 0.15 18.12 42.25
N SER A 439 -0.48 19.01 41.51
CA SER A 439 -0.70 20.43 41.82
C SER A 439 -1.82 20.60 42.83
#